data_9f89fce1fdd3075d754680780a7a25a1
#
_entry.id   9f89fce1fdd3075d754680780a7a25a1
#
_cell.length_a   1.000
_cell.length_b   1.000
_cell.length_c   1.000
_cell.angle_alpha   90.00
_cell.angle_beta   90.00
_cell.angle_gamma   90.00
#
_symmetry.space_group_name_H-M   'P 1'
#
loop_
_entity.id
_entity.type
_entity.pdbx_description
1 polymer ?
#
loop_
_entity_poly.entity_id
_entity_poly.type
_entity_poly.pdbx_seq_one_letter_code
_entity_poly.pdbx_strand_id
1 'polypeptide(L)'
;ELKPLENKLMALRATLKRKEMETAISEQKKNDLVVYLAHDLKTPLTSVVAYLTMLDQRKTIADEDRQKYIHVTLEKAERLRELINEFFEITKYNLQDIVLEKEQLNLSMMLEQLADESYGVLRAKYLTCSVETDDDLMVLGDPDKLARVFDNLLRNAIAYSYTDTEIQIEARAKGQDIVITFKNQGHEIPEQSLKTIFEKFYRVDNARSSQTGGSGLGLSIAKRIVELHGGIIEAASDWECTTFTVMLPGISNPTQKVQAPEP
;
A
#
# COMPACT_ATOMS: atom_id res chain seq x y z
N GLU A 1 -24.83 -41.17 -26.33
CA GLU A 1 -24.76 -40.87 -24.86
C GLU A 1 -23.34 -40.67 -24.34
N LEU A 2 -22.24 -41.08 -25.03
CA LEU A 2 -20.85 -40.94 -24.61
C LEU A 2 -20.26 -39.53 -24.85
N LYS A 3 -20.66 -38.83 -25.92
CA LYS A 3 -20.15 -37.47 -26.27
C LYS A 3 -20.29 -36.40 -25.15
N PRO A 4 -21.41 -36.29 -24.42
CA PRO A 4 -21.55 -35.34 -23.32
C PRO A 4 -20.59 -35.61 -22.16
N LEU A 5 -20.25 -36.89 -21.92
CA LEU A 5 -19.34 -37.32 -20.86
C LEU A 5 -17.90 -37.00 -21.25
N GLU A 6 -17.51 -37.24 -22.51
CA GLU A 6 -16.19 -36.87 -23.06
C GLU A 6 -15.96 -35.36 -22.99
N ASN A 7 -16.95 -34.54 -23.35
CA ASN A 7 -16.88 -33.08 -23.27
C ASN A 7 -16.72 -32.59 -21.80
N LYS A 8 -17.43 -33.21 -20.86
CA LYS A 8 -17.27 -32.90 -19.43
C LYS A 8 -15.89 -33.28 -18.91
N LEU A 9 -15.36 -34.43 -19.33
CA LEU A 9 -14.02 -34.90 -18.96
C LEU A 9 -12.93 -33.98 -19.51
N MET A 10 -13.06 -33.54 -20.76
CA MET A 10 -12.13 -32.56 -21.36
C MET A 10 -12.18 -31.21 -20.64
N ALA A 11 -13.36 -30.69 -20.32
CA ALA A 11 -13.53 -29.45 -19.58
C ALA A 11 -12.91 -29.56 -18.16
N LEU A 12 -13.11 -30.69 -17.47
CA LEU A 12 -12.53 -30.94 -16.15
C LEU A 12 -10.99 -30.99 -16.21
N ARG A 13 -10.43 -31.69 -17.19
CA ARG A 13 -8.98 -31.73 -17.42
C ARG A 13 -8.40 -30.36 -17.73
N ALA A 14 -9.05 -29.57 -18.55
CA ALA A 14 -8.62 -28.20 -18.85
C ALA A 14 -8.65 -27.31 -17.59
N THR A 15 -9.67 -27.45 -16.76
CA THR A 15 -9.79 -26.72 -15.48
C THR A 15 -8.71 -27.14 -14.48
N LEU A 16 -8.45 -28.44 -14.35
CA LEU A 16 -7.36 -28.97 -13.50
C LEU A 16 -6.00 -28.45 -13.94
N LYS A 17 -5.69 -28.56 -15.24
CA LYS A 17 -4.41 -28.09 -15.79
C LYS A 17 -4.23 -26.58 -15.60
N ARG A 18 -5.31 -25.80 -15.73
CA ARG A 18 -5.27 -24.36 -15.45
C ARG A 18 -4.97 -24.10 -13.97
N LYS A 19 -5.65 -24.78 -13.05
CA LYS A 19 -5.40 -24.65 -11.61
C LYS A 19 -3.98 -25.06 -11.21
N GLU A 20 -3.46 -26.15 -11.76
CA GLU A 20 -2.07 -26.59 -11.55
C GLU A 20 -1.08 -25.52 -12.02
N MET A 21 -1.33 -24.92 -13.19
CA MET A 21 -0.48 -23.85 -13.73
C MET A 21 -0.56 -22.57 -12.88
N GLU A 22 -1.75 -22.18 -12.43
CA GLU A 22 -1.95 -21.05 -11.51
C GLU A 22 -1.23 -21.27 -10.18
N THR A 23 -1.29 -22.51 -9.63
CA THR A 23 -0.58 -22.88 -8.40
C THR A 23 0.94 -22.83 -8.60
N ALA A 24 1.45 -23.40 -9.69
CA ALA A 24 2.88 -23.38 -9.99
C ALA A 24 3.42 -21.96 -10.17
N ILE A 25 2.68 -21.09 -10.86
CA ILE A 25 3.03 -19.66 -11.02
C ILE A 25 3.03 -18.97 -9.64
N SER A 26 2.06 -19.27 -8.79
CA SER A 26 1.98 -18.70 -7.45
C SER A 26 3.15 -19.13 -6.57
N GLU A 27 3.53 -20.41 -6.63
CA GLU A 27 4.71 -20.95 -5.91
C GLU A 27 6.02 -20.34 -6.42
N GLN A 28 6.16 -20.20 -7.75
CA GLN A 28 7.33 -19.54 -8.33
C GLN A 28 7.44 -18.10 -7.87
N LYS A 29 6.35 -17.31 -7.94
CA LYS A 29 6.31 -15.92 -7.45
C LYS A 29 6.66 -15.84 -5.96
N LYS A 30 6.23 -16.82 -5.15
CA LYS A 30 6.58 -16.90 -3.72
C LYS A 30 8.06 -17.15 -3.50
N ASN A 31 8.67 -18.06 -4.28
CA ASN A 31 10.09 -18.36 -4.18
C ASN A 31 10.95 -17.18 -4.65
N ASP A 32 10.58 -16.55 -5.77
CA ASP A 32 11.28 -15.36 -6.29
C ASP A 32 11.26 -14.23 -5.27
N LEU A 33 10.14 -14.08 -4.53
CA LEU A 33 10.03 -13.14 -3.43
C LEU A 33 11.00 -13.40 -2.30
N VAL A 34 11.11 -14.66 -1.83
CA VAL A 34 12.02 -15.02 -0.73
C VAL A 34 13.46 -14.69 -1.13
N VAL A 35 13.84 -14.99 -2.37
CA VAL A 35 15.17 -14.68 -2.90
C VAL A 35 15.40 -13.17 -2.97
N TYR A 36 14.41 -12.42 -3.46
CA TYR A 36 14.48 -10.96 -3.56
C TYR A 36 14.61 -10.30 -2.17
N LEU A 37 13.76 -10.69 -1.23
CA LEU A 37 13.79 -10.18 0.14
C LEU A 37 15.11 -10.53 0.86
N ALA A 38 15.62 -11.74 0.67
CA ALA A 38 16.91 -12.13 1.22
C ALA A 38 18.05 -11.23 0.71
N HIS A 39 18.01 -10.86 -0.58
CA HIS A 39 18.96 -9.92 -1.16
C HIS A 39 18.82 -8.51 -0.58
N ASP A 40 17.58 -8.01 -0.48
CA ASP A 40 17.29 -6.66 -0.03
C ASP A 40 17.51 -6.47 1.49
N LEU A 41 17.35 -7.53 2.28
CA LEU A 41 17.74 -7.55 3.71
C LEU A 41 19.26 -7.60 3.88
N LYS A 42 19.99 -8.35 3.03
CA LYS A 42 21.44 -8.48 3.11
C LYS A 42 22.17 -7.16 2.92
N THR A 43 21.70 -6.32 2.00
CA THR A 43 22.37 -5.05 1.63
C THR A 43 22.45 -4.06 2.82
N PRO A 44 21.33 -3.64 3.47
CA PRO A 44 21.38 -2.75 4.61
C PRO A 44 22.07 -3.40 5.81
N LEU A 45 21.88 -4.70 6.04
CA LEU A 45 22.56 -5.43 7.12
C LEU A 45 24.07 -5.39 6.96
N THR A 46 24.60 -5.63 5.76
CA THR A 46 26.03 -5.55 5.46
C THR A 46 26.57 -4.15 5.75
N SER A 47 25.83 -3.11 5.38
CA SER A 47 26.20 -1.72 5.65
C SER A 47 26.23 -1.41 7.15
N VAL A 48 25.20 -1.83 7.90
CA VAL A 48 25.15 -1.68 9.37
C VAL A 48 26.38 -2.32 10.03
N VAL A 49 26.67 -3.59 9.67
CA VAL A 49 27.82 -4.31 10.22
C VAL A 49 29.13 -3.62 9.85
N ALA A 50 29.29 -3.16 8.61
CA ALA A 50 30.50 -2.48 8.16
C ALA A 50 30.77 -1.17 8.94
N TYR A 51 29.76 -0.30 9.09
CA TYR A 51 29.90 0.95 9.83
C TYR A 51 30.14 0.73 11.33
N LEU A 52 29.44 -0.23 11.94
CA LEU A 52 29.69 -0.61 13.34
C LEU A 52 31.10 -1.17 13.54
N THR A 53 31.60 -1.99 12.59
CA THR A 53 32.98 -2.51 12.62
C THR A 53 34.00 -1.38 12.50
N MET A 54 33.73 -0.37 11.65
CA MET A 54 34.61 0.80 11.53
C MET A 54 34.65 1.61 12.84
N LEU A 55 33.49 1.76 13.51
CA LEU A 55 33.40 2.44 14.81
C LEU A 55 34.13 1.68 15.92
N ASP A 56 34.05 0.35 15.93
CA ASP A 56 34.66 -0.51 16.95
C ASP A 56 36.19 -0.61 16.81
N GLN A 57 36.68 -0.78 15.57
CA GLN A 57 38.11 -1.02 15.30
C GLN A 57 39.00 0.24 15.37
N ARG A 58 38.44 1.43 15.15
CA ARG A 58 39.20 2.68 15.13
C ARG A 58 39.22 3.34 16.52
N LYS A 59 40.35 3.33 17.17
CA LYS A 59 40.56 3.97 18.50
C LYS A 59 40.44 5.50 18.45
N THR A 60 40.67 6.12 17.28
CA THR A 60 40.58 7.57 17.09
C THR A 60 39.88 7.86 15.78
N ILE A 61 38.63 8.34 15.86
CA ILE A 61 37.81 8.76 14.73
C ILE A 61 37.44 10.22 14.99
N ALA A 62 37.53 11.09 14.00
CA ALA A 62 37.03 12.46 14.10
C ALA A 62 35.53 12.46 14.46
N ASP A 63 35.08 13.39 15.27
CA ASP A 63 33.71 13.42 15.78
C ASP A 63 32.68 13.55 14.63
N GLU A 64 33.02 14.27 13.56
CA GLU A 64 32.18 14.38 12.36
C GLU A 64 31.98 13.03 11.68
N ASP A 65 33.07 12.26 11.48
CA ASP A 65 33.00 10.93 10.86
C ASP A 65 32.23 9.95 11.77
N ARG A 66 32.41 10.06 13.09
CA ARG A 66 31.66 9.25 14.05
C ARG A 66 30.15 9.51 13.94
N GLN A 67 29.74 10.78 13.93
CA GLN A 67 28.33 11.14 13.78
C GLN A 67 27.78 10.68 12.45
N LYS A 68 28.53 10.84 11.36
CA LYS A 68 28.15 10.36 10.04
C LYS A 68 27.93 8.84 10.02
N TYR A 69 28.85 8.06 10.60
CA TYR A 69 28.72 6.59 10.64
C TYR A 69 27.54 6.14 11.49
N ILE A 70 27.28 6.80 12.63
CA ILE A 70 26.12 6.54 13.47
C ILE A 70 24.84 6.84 12.68
N HIS A 71 24.76 8.01 12.02
CA HIS A 71 23.60 8.41 11.26
C HIS A 71 23.27 7.42 10.13
N VAL A 72 24.27 7.05 9.32
CA VAL A 72 24.10 6.07 8.23
C VAL A 72 23.70 4.69 8.78
N THR A 73 24.29 4.29 9.93
CA THR A 73 23.93 3.02 10.58
C THR A 73 22.45 3.02 11.00
N LEU A 74 22.01 4.11 11.61
CA LEU A 74 20.61 4.27 12.03
C LEU A 74 19.66 4.21 10.83
N GLU A 75 19.95 4.98 9.77
CA GLU A 75 19.17 4.96 8.52
C GLU A 75 19.03 3.54 7.94
N LYS A 76 20.14 2.80 7.88
CA LYS A 76 20.12 1.42 7.34
C LYS A 76 19.43 0.43 8.27
N ALA A 77 19.53 0.62 9.59
CA ALA A 77 18.80 -0.19 10.58
C ALA A 77 17.28 0.06 10.51
N GLU A 78 16.86 1.31 10.35
CA GLU A 78 15.45 1.65 10.15
C GLU A 78 14.91 1.04 8.86
N ARG A 79 15.68 1.12 7.77
CA ARG A 79 15.32 0.47 6.52
C ARG A 79 15.19 -1.06 6.65
N LEU A 80 16.09 -1.69 7.41
CA LEU A 80 16.02 -3.12 7.70
C LEU A 80 14.76 -3.48 8.49
N ARG A 81 14.39 -2.66 9.48
CA ARG A 81 13.15 -2.83 10.25
C ARG A 81 11.92 -2.76 9.35
N GLU A 82 11.87 -1.82 8.41
CA GLU A 82 10.78 -1.72 7.43
C GLU A 82 10.67 -2.99 6.58
N LEU A 83 11.79 -3.46 6.00
CA LEU A 83 11.82 -4.66 5.18
C LEU A 83 11.40 -5.92 5.96
N ILE A 84 11.78 -6.03 7.22
CA ILE A 84 11.36 -7.13 8.10
C ILE A 84 9.85 -7.07 8.35
N ASN A 85 9.31 -5.89 8.65
CA ASN A 85 7.88 -5.71 8.84
C ASN A 85 7.10 -6.06 7.55
N GLU A 86 7.58 -5.61 6.39
CA GLU A 86 7.01 -5.98 5.10
C GLU A 86 7.05 -7.51 4.88
N PHE A 87 8.14 -8.19 5.25
CA PHE A 87 8.24 -9.65 5.17
C PHE A 87 7.22 -10.38 6.06
N PHE A 88 7.09 -9.95 7.31
CA PHE A 88 6.09 -10.53 8.22
C PHE A 88 4.67 -10.34 7.68
N GLU A 89 4.40 -9.19 7.09
CA GLU A 89 3.12 -8.92 6.48
C GLU A 89 2.81 -9.82 5.28
N ILE A 90 3.81 -10.06 4.42
CA ILE A 90 3.68 -11.00 3.30
C ILE A 90 3.33 -12.40 3.80
N THR A 91 4.04 -12.87 4.83
CA THR A 91 3.82 -14.20 5.40
C THR A 91 2.44 -14.31 6.05
N LYS A 92 2.02 -13.28 6.78
CA LYS A 92 0.71 -13.22 7.42
C LYS A 92 -0.44 -13.20 6.40
N TYR A 93 -0.33 -12.38 5.35
CA TYR A 93 -1.37 -12.25 4.31
C TYR A 93 -1.39 -13.39 3.28
N ASN A 94 -0.31 -14.16 3.16
CA ASN A 94 -0.27 -15.34 2.28
C ASN A 94 -0.68 -16.64 2.96
N LEU A 95 -0.62 -16.73 4.30
CA LEU A 95 -0.81 -17.97 5.05
C LEU A 95 -2.14 -18.06 5.81
N GLN A 96 -2.89 -16.97 5.93
CA GLN A 96 -4.16 -16.98 6.67
C GLN A 96 -5.23 -16.18 5.91
N ASP A 97 -6.46 -16.65 5.97
CA ASP A 97 -7.62 -15.83 5.64
C ASP A 97 -7.63 -14.63 6.59
N ILE A 98 -7.60 -13.43 6.04
CA ILE A 98 -7.69 -12.19 6.82
C ILE A 98 -9.07 -12.20 7.49
N VAL A 99 -9.12 -12.39 8.79
CA VAL A 99 -10.34 -12.20 9.57
C VAL A 99 -10.43 -10.71 9.92
N LEU A 100 -11.56 -10.09 9.57
CA LEU A 100 -11.83 -8.70 9.89
C LEU A 100 -12.57 -8.59 11.23
N GLU A 101 -12.07 -7.74 12.11
CA GLU A 101 -12.76 -7.32 13.32
C GLU A 101 -13.47 -5.99 13.03
N LYS A 102 -14.68 -6.08 12.46
CA LYS A 102 -15.42 -4.91 11.98
C LYS A 102 -16.15 -4.20 13.11
N GLU A 103 -15.96 -2.89 13.19
CA GLU A 103 -16.71 -1.98 14.06
C GLU A 103 -17.13 -0.72 13.28
N GLN A 104 -17.97 0.11 13.92
CA GLN A 104 -18.36 1.40 13.32
C GLN A 104 -17.18 2.38 13.41
N LEU A 105 -16.78 2.90 12.27
CA LEU A 105 -15.61 3.73 12.13
C LEU A 105 -15.95 5.04 11.41
N ASN A 106 -15.49 6.16 11.98
CA ASN A 106 -15.56 7.47 11.33
C ASN A 106 -14.33 7.67 10.44
N LEU A 107 -14.54 7.62 9.12
CA LEU A 107 -13.48 7.78 8.12
C LEU A 107 -12.94 9.21 8.07
N SER A 108 -13.77 10.22 8.30
CA SER A 108 -13.35 11.62 8.28
C SER A 108 -12.26 11.84 9.34
N MET A 109 -12.51 11.42 10.58
CA MET A 109 -11.52 11.49 11.66
C MET A 109 -10.24 10.69 11.38
N MET A 110 -10.39 9.48 10.81
CA MET A 110 -9.24 8.63 10.49
C MET A 110 -8.33 9.27 9.44
N LEU A 111 -8.89 9.87 8.39
CA LEU A 111 -8.13 10.52 7.33
C LEU A 111 -7.42 11.79 7.81
N GLU A 112 -8.08 12.59 8.65
CA GLU A 112 -7.50 13.77 9.29
C GLU A 112 -6.32 13.37 10.18
N GLN A 113 -6.49 12.36 11.04
CA GLN A 113 -5.43 11.86 11.91
C GLN A 113 -4.23 11.33 11.09
N LEU A 114 -4.48 10.61 10.01
CA LEU A 114 -3.43 10.09 9.12
C LEU A 114 -2.58 11.21 8.51
N ALA A 115 -3.23 12.30 8.06
CA ALA A 115 -2.53 13.45 7.51
C ALA A 115 -1.68 14.16 8.57
N ASP A 116 -2.22 14.33 9.78
CA ASP A 116 -1.52 14.96 10.91
C ASP A 116 -0.28 14.15 11.32
N GLU A 117 -0.41 12.83 11.45
CA GLU A 117 0.72 11.93 11.77
C GLU A 117 1.82 11.94 10.70
N SER A 118 1.45 12.22 9.44
CA SER A 118 2.38 12.27 8.30
C SER A 118 3.08 13.62 8.13
N TYR A 119 2.70 14.66 8.89
CA TYR A 119 3.20 16.03 8.75
C TYR A 119 4.73 16.12 8.71
N GLY A 120 5.43 15.41 9.60
CA GLY A 120 6.88 15.43 9.69
C GLY A 120 7.56 14.90 8.43
N VAL A 121 7.02 13.83 7.85
CA VAL A 121 7.55 13.20 6.62
C VAL A 121 7.23 14.06 5.40
N LEU A 122 6.03 14.62 5.33
CA LEU A 122 5.62 15.55 4.27
C LEU A 122 6.54 16.76 4.22
N ARG A 123 6.76 17.41 5.37
CA ARG A 123 7.64 18.57 5.48
C ARG A 123 9.08 18.26 5.08
N ALA A 124 9.60 17.10 5.46
CA ALA A 124 10.96 16.68 5.10
C ALA A 124 11.15 16.51 3.57
N LYS A 125 10.06 16.29 2.83
CA LYS A 125 10.02 16.17 1.37
C LYS A 125 9.49 17.42 0.65
N TYR A 126 9.28 18.51 1.36
CA TYR A 126 8.70 19.75 0.83
C TYR A 126 7.31 19.52 0.22
N LEU A 127 6.50 18.68 0.87
CA LEU A 127 5.13 18.40 0.44
C LEU A 127 4.14 18.98 1.45
N THR A 128 2.94 19.30 0.95
CA THR A 128 1.78 19.62 1.77
C THR A 128 0.70 18.56 1.56
N CYS A 129 -0.24 18.47 2.51
CA CYS A 129 -1.38 17.56 2.40
C CYS A 129 -2.63 18.31 2.84
N SER A 130 -3.67 18.27 2.01
CA SER A 130 -5.02 18.75 2.37
C SER A 130 -5.98 17.57 2.50
N VAL A 131 -6.90 17.67 3.46
CA VAL A 131 -7.95 16.67 3.67
C VAL A 131 -9.29 17.37 3.59
N GLU A 132 -10.12 16.98 2.63
CA GLU A 132 -11.47 17.46 2.46
C GLU A 132 -12.46 16.31 2.60
N THR A 133 -13.25 16.30 3.66
CA THR A 133 -14.22 15.25 3.93
C THR A 133 -15.62 15.81 4.12
N ASP A 134 -16.64 15.02 3.76
CA ASP A 134 -17.96 15.25 4.30
C ASP A 134 -17.96 14.90 5.78
N ASP A 135 -18.85 15.53 6.56
CA ASP A 135 -18.97 15.27 7.99
C ASP A 135 -19.47 13.83 8.25
N ASP A 136 -18.92 13.20 9.29
CA ASP A 136 -19.42 11.90 9.83
C ASP A 136 -19.56 10.78 8.80
N LEU A 137 -18.56 10.58 7.95
CA LEU A 137 -18.52 9.44 7.02
C LEU A 137 -18.30 8.13 7.80
N MET A 138 -19.39 7.37 8.02
CA MET A 138 -19.36 6.14 8.81
C MET A 138 -19.33 4.89 7.95
N VAL A 139 -18.44 3.95 8.28
CA VAL A 139 -18.36 2.61 7.67
C VAL A 139 -18.36 1.52 8.74
N LEU A 140 -18.72 0.30 8.33
CA LEU A 140 -18.50 -0.91 9.13
C LEU A 140 -17.19 -1.56 8.66
N GLY A 141 -16.11 -1.37 9.40
CA GLY A 141 -14.77 -1.79 8.98
C GLY A 141 -13.86 -2.12 10.15
N ASP A 142 -12.74 -2.75 9.82
CA ASP A 142 -11.65 -3.02 10.76
C ASP A 142 -10.71 -1.80 10.74
N PRO A 143 -10.58 -1.07 11.87
CA PRO A 143 -9.84 0.19 11.92
C PRO A 143 -8.37 0.01 11.54
N ASP A 144 -7.70 -1.00 12.09
CA ASP A 144 -6.28 -1.28 11.84
C ASP A 144 -6.01 -1.58 10.37
N LYS A 145 -6.92 -2.33 9.74
CA LYS A 145 -6.79 -2.69 8.33
C LYS A 145 -7.08 -1.51 7.41
N LEU A 146 -8.11 -0.71 7.71
CA LEU A 146 -8.42 0.48 6.90
C LEU A 146 -7.37 1.58 7.08
N ALA A 147 -6.89 1.83 8.30
CA ALA A 147 -5.76 2.74 8.54
C ALA A 147 -4.55 2.35 7.70
N ARG A 148 -4.27 1.05 7.62
CA ARG A 148 -3.19 0.53 6.78
C ARG A 148 -3.42 0.75 5.28
N VAL A 149 -4.65 0.62 4.77
CA VAL A 149 -4.97 0.95 3.36
C VAL A 149 -4.58 2.39 3.08
N PHE A 150 -5.05 3.31 3.90
CA PHE A 150 -4.84 4.73 3.69
C PHE A 150 -3.38 5.16 3.92
N ASP A 151 -2.68 4.58 4.90
CA ASP A 151 -1.24 4.78 5.09
C ASP A 151 -0.44 4.32 3.85
N ASN A 152 -0.76 3.15 3.28
CA ASN A 152 -0.12 2.68 2.05
C ASN A 152 -0.36 3.63 0.87
N LEU A 153 -1.56 4.19 0.72
CA LEU A 153 -1.87 5.15 -0.35
C LEU A 153 -1.16 6.49 -0.13
N LEU A 154 -1.16 7.00 1.10
CA LEU A 154 -0.48 8.25 1.43
C LEU A 154 1.04 8.12 1.29
N ARG A 155 1.65 7.04 1.78
CA ARG A 155 3.09 6.75 1.57
C ARG A 155 3.44 6.65 0.10
N ASN A 156 2.57 6.05 -0.71
CA ASN A 156 2.76 5.99 -2.15
C ASN A 156 2.73 7.41 -2.76
N ALA A 157 1.73 8.21 -2.42
CA ALA A 157 1.67 9.61 -2.84
C ALA A 157 2.92 10.39 -2.42
N ILE A 158 3.38 10.29 -1.16
CA ILE A 158 4.60 10.94 -0.66
C ILE A 158 5.86 10.47 -1.40
N ALA A 159 5.94 9.18 -1.77
CA ALA A 159 7.11 8.61 -2.42
C ALA A 159 7.28 9.07 -3.88
N TYR A 160 6.16 9.31 -4.57
CA TYR A 160 6.13 9.58 -5.99
C TYR A 160 5.71 11.00 -6.38
N SER A 161 5.42 11.87 -5.40
CA SER A 161 5.14 13.28 -5.66
C SER A 161 6.39 14.05 -6.05
N TYR A 162 6.20 15.05 -6.90
CA TYR A 162 7.20 16.10 -7.10
C TYR A 162 7.33 16.96 -5.84
N THR A 163 8.51 17.51 -5.61
CA THR A 163 8.75 18.48 -4.53
C THR A 163 7.89 19.74 -4.74
N ASP A 164 7.56 20.41 -3.63
CA ASP A 164 6.76 21.64 -3.62
C ASP A 164 5.35 21.47 -4.21
N THR A 165 4.77 20.27 -4.08
CA THR A 165 3.40 19.97 -4.50
C THR A 165 2.51 19.60 -3.32
N GLU A 166 1.21 19.57 -3.56
CA GLU A 166 0.19 19.20 -2.60
C GLU A 166 -0.36 17.80 -2.89
N ILE A 167 -0.51 16.99 -1.84
CA ILE A 167 -1.28 15.75 -1.86
C ILE A 167 -2.69 16.08 -1.38
N GLN A 168 -3.70 15.71 -2.16
CA GLN A 168 -5.11 15.98 -1.85
C GLN A 168 -5.79 14.67 -1.47
N ILE A 169 -6.41 14.66 -0.29
CA ILE A 169 -7.25 13.55 0.19
C ILE A 169 -8.68 14.07 0.24
N GLU A 170 -9.57 13.46 -0.53
CA GLU A 170 -10.98 13.79 -0.52
C GLU A 170 -11.80 12.58 -0.12
N ALA A 171 -12.82 12.77 0.72
CA ALA A 171 -13.79 11.73 1.03
C ALA A 171 -15.21 12.28 0.97
N ARG A 172 -16.06 11.63 0.17
CA ARG A 172 -17.44 12.07 -0.07
C ARG A 172 -18.42 10.90 -0.02
N ALA A 173 -19.59 11.13 0.50
CA ALA A 173 -20.70 10.20 0.39
C ALA A 173 -21.26 10.19 -1.03
N LYS A 174 -21.37 9.01 -1.66
CA LYS A 174 -21.96 8.85 -3.00
C LYS A 174 -23.01 7.74 -2.98
N GLY A 175 -24.25 8.11 -2.72
CA GLY A 175 -25.35 7.15 -2.57
C GLY A 175 -25.20 6.33 -1.29
N GLN A 176 -25.00 5.01 -1.44
CA GLN A 176 -24.75 4.10 -0.30
C GLN A 176 -23.27 3.87 -0.05
N ASP A 177 -22.39 4.38 -0.89
CA ASP A 177 -20.96 4.20 -0.80
C ASP A 177 -20.27 5.48 -0.36
N ILE A 178 -19.09 5.35 0.21
CA ILE A 178 -18.16 6.44 0.49
C ILE A 178 -17.01 6.30 -0.50
N VAL A 179 -16.72 7.38 -1.21
CA VAL A 179 -15.61 7.47 -2.17
C VAL A 179 -14.50 8.28 -1.55
N ILE A 180 -13.32 7.67 -1.44
CA ILE A 180 -12.11 8.30 -0.91
C ILE A 180 -11.09 8.37 -2.05
N THR A 181 -10.51 9.55 -2.29
CA THR A 181 -9.48 9.76 -3.30
C THR A 181 -8.20 10.28 -2.69
N PHE A 182 -7.07 9.74 -3.14
CA PHE A 182 -5.73 10.24 -2.87
C PHE A 182 -5.14 10.71 -4.19
N LYS A 183 -4.91 12.00 -4.33
CA LYS A 183 -4.41 12.62 -5.56
C LYS A 183 -3.07 13.28 -5.31
N ASN A 184 -2.10 13.00 -6.17
CA ASN A 184 -0.77 13.60 -6.10
C ASN A 184 -0.22 13.93 -7.49
N GLN A 185 0.64 14.94 -7.57
CA GLN A 185 1.37 15.32 -8.77
C GLN A 185 2.69 14.56 -8.81
N GLY A 186 2.92 13.80 -9.89
CA GLY A 186 4.11 12.96 -10.03
C GLY A 186 4.28 12.46 -11.45
N HIS A 187 5.22 11.54 -11.65
CA HIS A 187 5.38 10.91 -12.96
C HIS A 187 4.16 10.09 -13.33
N GLU A 188 3.73 10.24 -14.58
CA GLU A 188 2.61 9.45 -15.14
C GLU A 188 2.91 7.95 -15.05
N ILE A 189 1.90 7.20 -14.62
CA ILE A 189 1.94 5.74 -14.63
C ILE A 189 1.40 5.26 -15.97
N PRO A 190 2.20 4.54 -16.79
CA PRO A 190 1.74 4.05 -18.08
C PRO A 190 0.46 3.22 -17.95
N GLU A 191 -0.47 3.34 -18.92
CA GLU A 191 -1.75 2.63 -18.90
C GLU A 191 -1.63 1.11 -18.73
N GLN A 192 -0.59 0.51 -19.30
CA GLN A 192 -0.31 -0.91 -19.13
C GLN A 192 0.05 -1.25 -17.67
N SER A 193 0.77 -0.33 -17.00
CA SER A 193 1.16 -0.47 -15.59
C SER A 193 -0.02 -0.28 -14.65
N LEU A 194 -0.96 0.64 -14.95
CA LEU A 194 -2.17 0.85 -14.15
C LEU A 194 -3.00 -0.43 -13.96
N LYS A 195 -3.00 -1.32 -14.94
CA LYS A 195 -3.71 -2.61 -14.88
C LYS A 195 -3.05 -3.60 -13.91
N THR A 196 -1.77 -3.42 -13.63
CA THR A 196 -0.94 -4.37 -12.88
C THR A 196 -0.38 -3.82 -11.56
N ILE A 197 -0.53 -2.51 -11.27
CA ILE A 197 0.03 -1.90 -10.05
C ILE A 197 -0.50 -2.50 -8.74
N PHE A 198 -1.67 -3.14 -8.78
CA PHE A 198 -2.24 -3.86 -7.65
C PHE A 198 -1.83 -5.34 -7.60
N GLU A 199 -1.04 -5.83 -8.58
CA GLU A 199 -0.46 -7.16 -8.49
C GLU A 199 0.67 -7.19 -7.47
N LYS A 200 0.82 -8.34 -6.80
CA LYS A 200 1.89 -8.52 -5.83
C LYS A 200 3.25 -8.36 -6.52
N PHE A 201 4.16 -7.58 -5.89
CA PHE A 201 5.55 -7.37 -6.32
C PHE A 201 5.70 -6.57 -7.62
N TYR A 202 4.61 -6.03 -8.14
CA TYR A 202 4.71 -5.19 -9.31
C TYR A 202 5.28 -3.81 -8.94
N ARG A 203 6.23 -3.33 -9.77
CA ARG A 203 6.82 -2.00 -9.69
C ARG A 203 7.05 -1.49 -11.10
N VAL A 204 6.78 -0.21 -11.33
CA VAL A 204 7.11 0.44 -12.60
C VAL A 204 8.64 0.52 -12.70
N ASP A 205 9.23 0.13 -13.83
CA ASP A 205 10.69 -0.06 -13.99
C ASP A 205 11.56 1.14 -13.59
N ASN A 206 11.05 2.36 -13.72
CA ASN A 206 11.74 3.58 -13.29
C ASN A 206 11.84 3.75 -11.76
N ALA A 207 11.10 2.96 -10.99
CA ALA A 207 11.08 3.00 -9.52
C ALA A 207 12.06 1.99 -8.88
N ARG A 208 12.88 1.29 -9.67
CA ARG A 208 13.91 0.33 -9.17
C ARG A 208 15.10 1.02 -8.52
N SER A 209 15.21 2.35 -8.59
CA SER A 209 16.26 3.07 -7.85
C SER A 209 16.01 2.93 -6.35
N SER A 210 17.05 2.61 -5.61
CA SER A 210 17.07 2.32 -4.16
C SER A 210 16.57 3.46 -3.25
N GLN A 211 16.21 4.61 -3.80
CA GLN A 211 15.77 5.78 -3.04
C GLN A 211 14.26 5.82 -2.72
N THR A 212 13.40 5.14 -3.49
CA THR A 212 11.95 5.11 -3.28
C THR A 212 11.44 3.78 -2.71
N GLY A 213 12.31 2.95 -2.29
CA GLY A 213 12.31 1.65 -1.61
C GLY A 213 11.00 1.04 -1.10
N GLY A 214 10.02 0.74 -1.96
CA GLY A 214 8.85 -0.07 -1.58
C GLY A 214 8.96 -1.51 -2.11
N SER A 215 8.41 -2.50 -1.38
CA SER A 215 8.38 -3.93 -1.75
C SER A 215 7.47 -4.27 -2.93
N GLY A 216 6.64 -3.33 -3.39
CA GLY A 216 5.59 -3.60 -4.37
C GLY A 216 4.39 -4.38 -3.81
N LEU A 217 4.22 -4.39 -2.50
CA LEU A 217 3.14 -5.11 -1.81
C LEU A 217 2.06 -4.20 -1.24
N GLY A 218 2.40 -2.95 -0.93
CA GLY A 218 1.47 -2.04 -0.29
C GLY A 218 0.13 -1.92 -1.01
N LEU A 219 0.16 -1.71 -2.33
CA LEU A 219 -1.06 -1.61 -3.14
C LEU A 219 -1.84 -2.93 -3.25
N SER A 220 -1.15 -4.06 -3.34
CA SER A 220 -1.82 -5.38 -3.38
C SER A 220 -2.49 -5.74 -2.05
N ILE A 221 -1.88 -5.35 -0.93
CA ILE A 221 -2.46 -5.50 0.42
C ILE A 221 -3.65 -4.56 0.56
N ALA A 222 -3.51 -3.30 0.17
CA ALA A 222 -4.60 -2.32 0.19
C ALA A 222 -5.81 -2.83 -0.60
N LYS A 223 -5.60 -3.32 -1.82
CA LYS A 223 -6.66 -3.92 -2.64
C LYS A 223 -7.36 -5.07 -1.93
N ARG A 224 -6.59 -6.01 -1.36
CA ARG A 224 -7.17 -7.17 -0.67
C ARG A 224 -8.00 -6.76 0.55
N ILE A 225 -7.52 -5.80 1.34
CA ILE A 225 -8.27 -5.29 2.50
C ILE A 225 -9.56 -4.60 2.05
N VAL A 226 -9.51 -3.74 1.03
CA VAL A 226 -10.70 -3.06 0.49
C VAL A 226 -11.72 -4.07 -0.02
N GLU A 227 -11.30 -5.09 -0.79
CA GLU A 227 -12.18 -6.17 -1.26
C GLU A 227 -12.84 -6.95 -0.12
N LEU A 228 -12.12 -7.23 0.97
CA LEU A 228 -12.68 -7.90 2.15
C LEU A 228 -13.70 -7.03 2.89
N HIS A 229 -13.60 -5.72 2.77
CA HIS A 229 -14.62 -4.77 3.26
C HIS A 229 -15.81 -4.62 2.31
N GLY A 230 -15.80 -5.33 1.16
CA GLY A 230 -16.84 -5.22 0.14
C GLY A 230 -16.69 -3.99 -0.76
N GLY A 231 -15.52 -3.35 -0.73
CA GLY A 231 -15.20 -2.16 -1.50
C GLY A 231 -14.43 -2.46 -2.79
N ILE A 232 -14.08 -1.39 -3.49
CA ILE A 232 -13.29 -1.40 -4.73
C ILE A 232 -12.17 -0.37 -4.59
N ILE A 233 -11.00 -0.68 -5.14
CA ILE A 233 -9.89 0.25 -5.29
C ILE A 233 -9.46 0.33 -6.75
N GLU A 234 -9.28 1.54 -7.24
CA GLU A 234 -8.88 1.85 -8.61
C GLU A 234 -7.77 2.89 -8.62
N ALA A 235 -7.07 2.98 -9.76
CA ALA A 235 -6.06 4.01 -9.98
C ALA A 235 -6.18 4.57 -11.39
N ALA A 236 -5.99 5.87 -11.50
CA ALA A 236 -5.87 6.60 -12.73
C ALA A 236 -4.63 7.49 -12.68
N SER A 237 -3.97 7.68 -13.81
CA SER A 237 -2.82 8.57 -13.90
C SER A 237 -2.79 9.21 -15.27
N ASP A 238 -2.48 10.48 -15.29
CA ASP A 238 -2.22 11.26 -16.48
C ASP A 238 -0.94 12.11 -16.28
N TRP A 239 -0.66 13.00 -17.20
CA TRP A 239 0.51 13.88 -17.17
C TRP A 239 0.47 14.92 -16.02
N GLU A 240 -0.70 15.19 -15.43
CA GLU A 240 -0.85 16.14 -14.32
C GLU A 240 -0.76 15.45 -12.97
N CYS A 241 -1.44 14.31 -12.82
CA CYS A 241 -1.58 13.68 -11.51
C CYS A 241 -1.84 12.18 -11.58
N THR A 242 -1.56 11.53 -10.45
CA THR A 242 -2.01 10.16 -10.16
C THR A 242 -3.09 10.22 -9.08
N THR A 243 -4.18 9.49 -9.30
CA THR A 243 -5.31 9.40 -8.37
C THR A 243 -5.59 7.95 -8.03
N PHE A 244 -5.57 7.62 -6.74
CA PHE A 244 -6.08 6.37 -6.21
C PHE A 244 -7.47 6.60 -5.64
N THR A 245 -8.44 5.79 -6.03
CA THR A 245 -9.83 5.87 -5.57
C THR A 245 -10.21 4.61 -4.82
N VAL A 246 -10.70 4.76 -3.60
CA VAL A 246 -11.25 3.69 -2.76
C VAL A 246 -12.74 3.94 -2.60
N MET A 247 -13.56 2.92 -2.88
CA MET A 247 -15.00 2.93 -2.63
C MET A 247 -15.30 1.91 -1.54
N LEU A 248 -15.98 2.33 -0.48
CA LEU A 248 -16.39 1.48 0.64
C LEU A 248 -17.89 1.61 0.87
N PRO A 249 -18.61 0.51 1.22
CA PRO A 249 -19.99 0.58 1.63
C PRO A 249 -20.13 1.45 2.89
N GLY A 250 -20.90 2.54 2.79
CA GLY A 250 -21.22 3.41 3.91
C GLY A 250 -22.30 2.83 4.80
N ILE A 251 -22.32 3.23 6.06
CA ILE A 251 -23.46 2.99 6.97
C ILE A 251 -24.35 4.24 6.85
N SER A 252 -25.61 4.03 6.45
CA SER A 252 -26.60 5.11 6.48
C SER A 252 -26.75 5.61 7.90
N ASN A 253 -26.32 6.83 8.16
CA ASN A 253 -26.56 7.47 9.46
C ASN A 253 -28.09 7.69 9.61
N PRO A 254 -28.77 7.11 10.59
CA PRO A 254 -30.22 7.26 10.73
C PRO A 254 -30.66 8.71 11.03
N THR A 255 -29.72 9.65 11.13
CA THR A 255 -29.97 11.05 11.47
C THR A 255 -30.17 11.98 10.26
N GLN A 256 -29.91 11.54 9.03
CA GLN A 256 -30.33 12.31 7.84
C GLN A 256 -31.81 12.06 7.53
N LYS A 257 -32.69 12.59 8.38
CA LYS A 257 -34.09 12.75 8.05
C LYS A 257 -34.19 13.68 6.83
N VAL A 258 -34.69 13.08 5.75
CA VAL A 258 -35.30 13.74 4.60
C VAL A 258 -35.84 15.13 5.02
N GLN A 259 -35.21 16.20 4.55
CA GLN A 259 -35.91 17.49 4.45
C GLN A 259 -37.03 17.27 3.44
N ALA A 260 -38.24 17.13 3.95
CA ALA A 260 -39.44 17.16 3.12
C ALA A 260 -39.49 18.53 2.42
N PRO A 261 -39.89 18.60 1.13
CA PRO A 261 -40.12 19.88 0.48
C PRO A 261 -41.25 20.60 1.23
N GLU A 262 -40.96 21.82 1.66
CA GLU A 262 -41.97 22.72 2.19
C GLU A 262 -43.04 23.00 1.11
N PRO A 263 -44.30 23.18 1.55
CA PRO A 263 -45.45 23.32 0.66
C PRO A 263 -45.52 24.63 -0.13
#